data_704fc90343cc1253fb24342c572d9372
#
_entry.id   704fc90343cc1253fb24342c572d9372
#
_cell.length_a   1.000
_cell.length_b   1.000
_cell.length_c   1.000
_cell.angle_alpha   90.00
_cell.angle_beta   90.00
_cell.angle_gamma   90.00
#
_symmetry.space_group_name_H-M   'P 1'
#
loop_
_entity.id
_entity.type
_entity.pdbx_description
1 polymer ?
#
loop_
_entity_poly.entity_id
_entity_poly.type
_entity_poly.pdbx_seq_one_letter_code
_entity_poly.pdbx_strand_id
1 'polypeptide(L)'
;MSWWCAASTKPWTWAPTIYIGVWLTMVAILAWYFVVAHRAAAAGRYTTARRQKVLVVAGVLVLWAASDWPLGALGAGYLASAHMTQFVLYSVVATPLIMLGLPEPMFAAMLAKLRLTSVFRILALPLVAALVFNITMVATHAPPTTDLLRSSQIGSFVMDILWIVAAVVLWLPVISPVRSLRMRSYPGMMGYLFLAVGIVVIVPSAALLISAEPIYRTYELAPRVITKWSAVEDQQFAGVIMKLGATPIVWATILALFIRWTNESGLSNKFGPKYRGRLVHDDGSVEPEWVDGPSYTSAGAPLGEPALSGARPGDARPDRSPLNPAPAGQQQSEPSSEPLPPERLN
;
A
#
# COMPACT_ATOMS: atom_id res chain seq x y z
N MET A 1 29.62 9.07 23.96
CA MET A 1 28.16 9.04 23.73
C MET A 1 27.89 8.30 22.44
N SER A 2 26.97 7.34 22.48
CA SER A 2 26.57 6.63 21.25
C SER A 2 25.59 7.51 20.48
N TRP A 3 25.86 7.78 19.22
CA TRP A 3 24.96 8.57 18.37
C TRP A 3 23.90 7.70 17.69
N TRP A 4 24.19 6.39 17.48
CA TRP A 4 23.27 5.38 16.93
C TRP A 4 23.38 4.10 17.74
N CYS A 5 22.31 3.25 17.71
CA CYS A 5 22.32 1.95 18.36
C CYS A 5 23.30 1.00 17.66
N ALA A 6 24.06 0.22 18.41
CA ALA A 6 24.97 -0.81 17.89
C ALA A 6 25.13 -1.93 18.92
N ALA A 7 25.77 -3.03 18.54
CA ALA A 7 26.07 -4.14 19.43
C ALA A 7 26.82 -3.68 20.68
N SER A 8 26.52 -4.28 21.80
CA SER A 8 27.10 -3.94 23.10
C SER A 8 27.40 -5.20 23.90
N THR A 9 28.54 -5.20 24.56
CA THR A 9 28.95 -6.23 25.52
C THR A 9 28.51 -5.93 26.96
N LYS A 10 27.91 -4.73 27.19
CA LYS A 10 27.46 -4.33 28.53
C LYS A 10 26.16 -5.05 28.87
N PRO A 11 25.98 -5.46 30.12
CA PRO A 11 24.70 -5.98 30.59
C PRO A 11 23.56 -5.00 30.29
N TRP A 12 22.38 -5.55 29.92
CA TRP A 12 21.21 -4.72 29.66
C TRP A 12 20.72 -4.04 30.93
N THR A 13 20.43 -2.77 30.82
CA THR A 13 19.76 -2.01 31.88
C THR A 13 18.55 -1.29 31.28
N TRP A 14 17.48 -1.18 32.06
CA TRP A 14 16.29 -0.44 31.64
C TRP A 14 16.44 1.08 31.83
N ALA A 15 17.66 1.56 32.10
CA ALA A 15 17.94 2.99 32.15
C ALA A 15 17.84 3.60 30.74
N PRO A 16 17.00 4.62 30.51
CA PRO A 16 16.86 5.24 29.20
C PRO A 16 18.19 5.81 28.69
N THR A 17 18.49 5.50 27.43
CA THR A 17 19.67 6.02 26.74
C THR A 17 19.23 6.82 25.54
N ILE A 18 19.72 8.05 25.40
CA ILE A 18 19.40 8.92 24.26
C ILE A 18 20.45 8.69 23.17
N TYR A 19 19.97 8.35 21.96
CA TYR A 19 20.78 8.22 20.76
C TYR A 19 20.58 9.48 19.90
N ILE A 20 21.45 10.48 20.10
CA ILE A 20 21.30 11.84 19.52
C ILE A 20 21.14 11.83 17.98
N GLY A 21 21.81 10.90 17.28
CA GLY A 21 21.70 10.76 15.82
C GLY A 21 20.29 10.35 15.39
N VAL A 22 19.63 9.46 16.15
CA VAL A 22 18.23 9.07 15.89
C VAL A 22 17.33 10.30 16.03
N TRP A 23 17.47 11.05 17.13
CA TRP A 23 16.68 12.25 17.38
C TRP A 23 16.86 13.30 16.29
N LEU A 24 18.11 13.62 15.94
CA LEU A 24 18.41 14.59 14.89
C LEU A 24 17.84 14.14 13.53
N THR A 25 17.92 12.85 13.20
CA THR A 25 17.38 12.31 11.95
C THR A 25 15.88 12.46 11.90
N MET A 26 15.14 12.07 12.96
CA MET A 26 13.70 12.15 12.99
C MET A 26 13.19 13.60 12.97
N VAL A 27 13.82 14.47 13.75
CA VAL A 27 13.52 15.91 13.74
C VAL A 27 13.81 16.52 12.37
N ALA A 28 14.93 16.16 11.72
CA ALA A 28 15.28 16.65 10.38
C ALA A 28 14.24 16.23 9.32
N ILE A 29 13.77 14.97 9.35
CA ILE A 29 12.74 14.48 8.44
C ILE A 29 11.44 15.29 8.62
N LEU A 30 10.98 15.46 9.86
CA LEU A 30 9.76 16.23 10.16
C LEU A 30 9.92 17.70 9.79
N ALA A 31 11.05 18.33 10.16
CA ALA A 31 11.33 19.72 9.84
C ALA A 31 11.34 19.93 8.32
N TRP A 32 12.03 19.06 7.57
CA TRP A 32 12.04 19.12 6.12
C TRP A 32 10.62 19.03 5.53
N TYR A 33 9.84 18.05 5.98
CA TYR A 33 8.47 17.88 5.50
C TYR A 33 7.61 19.12 5.74
N PHE A 34 7.59 19.64 6.97
CA PHE A 34 6.76 20.79 7.32
C PHE A 34 7.24 22.10 6.69
N VAL A 35 8.56 22.32 6.57
CA VAL A 35 9.13 23.49 5.88
C VAL A 35 8.76 23.46 4.39
N VAL A 36 8.88 22.32 3.72
CA VAL A 36 8.52 22.20 2.31
C VAL A 36 7.02 22.37 2.11
N ALA A 37 6.20 21.77 2.97
CA ALA A 37 4.74 21.92 2.94
C ALA A 37 4.31 23.36 3.16
N HIS A 38 4.89 24.06 4.16
CA HIS A 38 4.60 25.46 4.46
C HIS A 38 5.00 26.38 3.29
N ARG A 39 6.23 26.23 2.77
CA ARG A 39 6.70 27.03 1.61
C ARG A 39 5.85 26.78 0.35
N ALA A 40 5.38 25.57 0.12
CA ALA A 40 4.50 25.27 -1.01
C ALA A 40 3.14 25.94 -0.87
N ALA A 41 2.56 25.91 0.33
CA ALA A 41 1.28 26.57 0.63
C ALA A 41 1.40 28.10 0.54
N ALA A 42 2.46 28.70 1.11
CA ALA A 42 2.73 30.13 1.03
C ALA A 42 2.93 30.62 -0.42
N ALA A 43 3.48 29.76 -1.28
CA ALA A 43 3.66 30.06 -2.71
C ALA A 43 2.41 29.73 -3.55
N GLY A 44 1.27 29.34 -2.96
CA GLY A 44 0.03 28.99 -3.66
C GLY A 44 0.13 27.74 -4.54
N ARG A 45 1.20 26.91 -4.39
CA ARG A 45 1.45 25.75 -5.27
C ARG A 45 0.54 24.57 -4.93
N TYR A 46 0.43 24.20 -3.68
CA TYR A 46 -0.46 23.15 -3.14
C TYR A 46 -0.54 23.25 -1.61
N THR A 47 -1.62 22.69 -1.06
CA THR A 47 -1.81 22.53 0.38
C THR A 47 -1.76 21.07 0.77
N THR A 48 -1.19 20.78 1.93
CA THR A 48 -1.11 19.42 2.46
C THR A 48 -2.32 19.14 3.35
N ALA A 49 -3.06 18.09 3.05
CA ALA A 49 -4.22 17.67 3.81
C ALA A 49 -3.85 17.26 5.25
N ARG A 50 -4.76 17.45 6.20
CA ARG A 50 -4.56 17.04 7.61
C ARG A 50 -4.20 15.54 7.71
N ARG A 51 -4.90 14.68 6.93
CA ARG A 51 -4.63 13.24 6.88
C ARG A 51 -3.17 12.95 6.47
N GLN A 52 -2.64 13.65 5.47
CA GLN A 52 -1.27 13.46 5.01
C GLN A 52 -0.26 13.83 6.11
N LYS A 53 -0.48 14.94 6.81
CA LYS A 53 0.37 15.36 7.93
C LYS A 53 0.38 14.31 9.05
N VAL A 54 -0.80 13.81 9.42
CA VAL A 54 -0.95 12.76 10.45
C VAL A 54 -0.22 11.49 10.04
N LEU A 55 -0.33 11.05 8.78
CA LEU A 55 0.33 9.85 8.29
C LEU A 55 1.86 9.97 8.32
N VAL A 56 2.42 11.12 7.90
CA VAL A 56 3.88 11.34 7.97
C VAL A 56 4.35 11.35 9.41
N VAL A 57 3.66 12.09 10.28
CA VAL A 57 4.03 12.13 11.71
C VAL A 57 3.96 10.74 12.34
N ALA A 58 2.87 9.99 12.10
CA ALA A 58 2.72 8.63 12.61
C ALA A 58 3.84 7.70 12.09
N GLY A 59 4.16 7.76 10.80
CA GLY A 59 5.24 6.98 10.22
C GLY A 59 6.61 7.32 10.81
N VAL A 60 6.90 8.61 11.00
CA VAL A 60 8.17 9.04 11.64
C VAL A 60 8.22 8.66 13.11
N LEU A 61 7.10 8.72 13.84
CA LEU A 61 7.04 8.25 15.23
C LEU A 61 7.30 6.73 15.33
N VAL A 62 6.79 5.95 14.38
CA VAL A 62 7.09 4.50 14.31
C VAL A 62 8.58 4.27 14.03
N LEU A 63 9.18 5.02 13.08
CA LEU A 63 10.63 4.96 12.84
C LEU A 63 11.41 5.31 14.09
N TRP A 64 11.00 6.36 14.78
CA TRP A 64 11.66 6.80 16.02
C TRP A 64 11.60 5.72 17.11
N ALA A 65 10.41 5.21 17.40
CA ALA A 65 10.23 4.15 18.38
C ALA A 65 11.02 2.87 18.04
N ALA A 66 11.18 2.57 16.74
CA ALA A 66 11.95 1.42 16.29
C ALA A 66 13.47 1.66 16.31
N SER A 67 13.93 2.91 16.15
CA SER A 67 15.36 3.24 16.06
C SER A 67 15.99 3.63 17.40
N ASP A 68 15.18 4.09 18.35
CA ASP A 68 15.63 4.61 19.65
C ASP A 68 15.51 3.57 20.77
N TRP A 69 15.91 3.95 21.97
CA TRP A 69 15.69 3.14 23.16
C TRP A 69 14.20 2.93 23.45
N PRO A 70 13.74 1.73 23.88
CA PRO A 70 14.54 0.52 24.09
C PRO A 70 14.70 -0.37 22.84
N LEU A 71 13.79 -0.30 21.88
CA LEU A 71 13.71 -1.27 20.76
C LEU A 71 14.94 -1.19 19.86
N GLY A 72 15.40 0.02 19.53
CA GLY A 72 16.60 0.24 18.73
C GLY A 72 17.84 -0.39 19.35
N ALA A 73 18.05 -0.18 20.65
CA ALA A 73 19.18 -0.74 21.35
C ALA A 73 19.08 -2.28 21.49
N LEU A 74 17.89 -2.81 21.77
CA LEU A 74 17.66 -4.26 21.86
C LEU A 74 17.94 -4.94 20.53
N GLY A 75 17.41 -4.41 19.44
CA GLY A 75 17.56 -4.98 18.10
C GLY A 75 18.97 -4.82 17.53
N ALA A 76 19.69 -3.77 17.91
CA ALA A 76 21.06 -3.59 17.45
C ALA A 76 22.06 -4.51 18.13
N GLY A 77 21.85 -4.90 19.40
CA GLY A 77 22.89 -5.57 20.14
C GLY A 77 22.50 -6.65 21.14
N TYR A 78 21.24 -6.98 21.32
CA TYR A 78 20.85 -7.91 22.37
C TYR A 78 19.90 -9.03 21.91
N LEU A 79 18.90 -8.71 21.08
CA LEU A 79 17.82 -9.64 20.73
C LEU A 79 17.60 -9.69 19.22
N ALA A 80 17.67 -10.89 18.63
CA ALA A 80 17.31 -11.12 17.23
C ALA A 80 15.83 -10.85 16.99
N SER A 81 14.96 -11.14 17.95
CA SER A 81 13.53 -10.84 17.87
C SER A 81 13.23 -9.33 17.80
N ALA A 82 13.98 -8.52 18.54
CA ALA A 82 13.88 -7.06 18.48
C ALA A 82 14.38 -6.53 17.11
N HIS A 83 15.47 -7.10 16.56
CA HIS A 83 15.98 -6.80 15.24
C HIS A 83 14.94 -7.06 14.14
N MET A 84 14.26 -8.22 14.16
CA MET A 84 13.20 -8.53 13.20
C MET A 84 11.97 -7.62 13.39
N THR A 85 11.67 -7.24 14.63
CA THR A 85 10.61 -6.27 14.92
C THR A 85 10.93 -4.90 14.30
N GLN A 86 12.18 -4.42 14.43
CA GLN A 86 12.64 -3.19 13.76
C GLN A 86 12.46 -3.28 12.24
N PHE A 87 12.95 -4.36 11.63
CA PHE A 87 12.82 -4.58 10.19
C PHE A 87 11.36 -4.51 9.71
N VAL A 88 10.45 -5.19 10.41
CA VAL A 88 9.01 -5.17 10.11
C VAL A 88 8.44 -3.75 10.26
N LEU A 89 8.74 -3.06 11.36
CA LEU A 89 8.26 -1.71 11.59
C LEU A 89 8.75 -0.72 10.53
N TYR A 90 10.01 -0.80 10.12
CA TYR A 90 10.56 0.04 9.07
C TYR A 90 9.91 -0.25 7.71
N SER A 91 9.82 -1.55 7.36
CA SER A 91 9.50 -1.97 5.99
C SER A 91 8.02 -1.91 5.68
N VAL A 92 7.14 -2.34 6.60
CA VAL A 92 5.72 -2.50 6.30
C VAL A 92 4.79 -1.58 7.11
N VAL A 93 5.31 -0.85 8.09
CA VAL A 93 4.50 0.11 8.87
C VAL A 93 4.91 1.54 8.58
N ALA A 94 6.13 1.92 8.94
CA ALA A 94 6.57 3.31 8.89
C ALA A 94 6.69 3.84 7.46
N THR A 95 7.38 3.10 6.59
CA THR A 95 7.57 3.51 5.20
C THR A 95 6.27 3.73 4.43
N PRO A 96 5.29 2.80 4.42
CA PRO A 96 4.02 3.06 3.73
C PRO A 96 3.22 4.21 4.36
N LEU A 97 3.25 4.40 5.67
CA LEU A 97 2.61 5.55 6.30
C LEU A 97 3.21 6.88 5.81
N ILE A 98 4.53 6.98 5.76
CA ILE A 98 5.23 8.16 5.26
C ILE A 98 4.89 8.37 3.78
N MET A 99 4.96 7.33 2.94
CA MET A 99 4.68 7.44 1.51
C MET A 99 3.24 7.88 1.23
N LEU A 100 2.25 7.35 1.97
CA LEU A 100 0.84 7.76 1.88
C LEU A 100 0.61 9.20 2.36
N GLY A 101 1.47 9.70 3.24
CA GLY A 101 1.41 11.06 3.74
C GLY A 101 2.13 12.11 2.87
N LEU A 102 2.96 11.70 1.91
CA LEU A 102 3.66 12.62 1.00
C LEU A 102 2.72 13.11 -0.11
N PRO A 103 2.54 14.43 -0.30
CA PRO A 103 1.83 14.96 -1.47
C PRO A 103 2.57 14.61 -2.76
N GLU A 104 1.81 14.26 -3.83
CA GLU A 104 2.38 13.96 -5.15
C GLU A 104 3.34 15.05 -5.66
N PRO A 105 2.98 16.37 -5.64
CA PRO A 105 3.88 17.41 -6.12
C PRO A 105 5.14 17.56 -5.27
N MET A 106 5.09 17.25 -3.95
CA MET A 106 6.27 17.28 -3.09
C MET A 106 7.26 16.19 -3.50
N PHE A 107 6.79 14.96 -3.66
CA PHE A 107 7.62 13.82 -4.03
C PHE A 107 8.17 13.96 -5.45
N ALA A 108 7.33 14.39 -6.41
CA ALA A 108 7.74 14.65 -7.79
C ALA A 108 8.83 15.73 -7.89
N ALA A 109 8.66 16.85 -7.16
CA ALA A 109 9.66 17.93 -7.11
C ALA A 109 10.98 17.46 -6.49
N MET A 110 10.92 16.63 -5.44
CA MET A 110 12.11 16.02 -4.83
C MET A 110 12.86 15.16 -5.84
N LEU A 111 12.17 14.26 -6.54
CA LEU A 111 12.79 13.39 -7.56
C LEU A 111 13.40 14.20 -8.71
N ALA A 112 12.69 15.23 -9.17
CA ALA A 112 13.18 16.10 -10.24
C ALA A 112 14.44 16.88 -9.80
N LYS A 113 14.43 17.46 -8.59
CA LYS A 113 15.57 18.20 -8.04
C LYS A 113 16.82 17.33 -7.87
N LEU A 114 16.64 16.09 -7.46
CA LEU A 114 17.72 15.10 -7.29
C LEU A 114 18.08 14.37 -8.60
N ARG A 115 17.40 14.67 -9.71
CA ARG A 115 17.57 14.00 -11.02
C ARG A 115 17.33 12.49 -10.96
N LEU A 116 16.50 12.03 -10.01
CA LEU A 116 16.21 10.61 -9.75
C LEU A 116 14.96 10.09 -10.46
N THR A 117 14.24 10.92 -11.25
CA THR A 117 12.98 10.54 -11.88
C THR A 117 13.11 9.29 -12.76
N SER A 118 14.17 9.18 -13.57
CA SER A 118 14.40 8.01 -14.43
C SER A 118 14.75 6.76 -13.61
N VAL A 119 15.56 6.90 -12.56
CA VAL A 119 15.92 5.82 -11.66
C VAL A 119 14.67 5.27 -10.96
N PHE A 120 13.82 6.15 -10.40
CA PHE A 120 12.58 5.73 -9.74
C PHE A 120 11.57 5.11 -10.69
N ARG A 121 11.59 5.47 -11.97
CA ARG A 121 10.78 4.81 -13.01
C ARG A 121 11.19 3.34 -13.20
N ILE A 122 12.49 3.05 -13.19
CA ILE A 122 13.03 1.69 -13.28
C ILE A 122 12.75 0.92 -11.98
N LEU A 123 13.02 1.54 -10.82
CA LEU A 123 12.78 0.95 -9.51
C LEU A 123 11.30 0.67 -9.23
N ALA A 124 10.38 1.39 -9.88
CA ALA A 124 8.94 1.16 -9.77
C ALA A 124 8.43 0.00 -10.66
N LEU A 125 9.28 -0.61 -11.50
CA LEU A 125 8.92 -1.85 -12.19
C LEU A 125 8.74 -2.96 -11.15
N PRO A 126 7.61 -3.70 -11.15
CA PRO A 126 7.29 -4.64 -10.07
C PRO A 126 8.37 -5.69 -9.80
N LEU A 127 8.93 -6.26 -10.88
CA LEU A 127 10.00 -7.24 -10.74
C LEU A 127 11.28 -6.63 -10.16
N VAL A 128 11.66 -5.42 -10.62
CA VAL A 128 12.85 -4.72 -10.13
C VAL A 128 12.65 -4.35 -8.65
N ALA A 129 11.49 -3.82 -8.30
CA ALA A 129 11.15 -3.47 -6.91
C ALA A 129 11.20 -4.70 -5.98
N ALA A 130 10.62 -5.82 -6.41
CA ALA A 130 10.66 -7.08 -5.67
C ALA A 130 12.11 -7.59 -5.50
N LEU A 131 12.91 -7.57 -6.57
CA LEU A 131 14.30 -8.02 -6.53
C LEU A 131 15.15 -7.13 -5.61
N VAL A 132 15.08 -5.80 -5.76
CA VAL A 132 15.84 -4.86 -4.91
C VAL A 132 15.49 -5.06 -3.44
N PHE A 133 14.20 -5.14 -3.10
CA PHE A 133 13.79 -5.37 -1.71
C PHE A 133 14.29 -6.71 -1.18
N ASN A 134 14.06 -7.80 -1.92
CA ASN A 134 14.41 -9.12 -1.44
C ASN A 134 15.92 -9.39 -1.41
N ILE A 135 16.68 -8.87 -2.38
CA ILE A 135 18.14 -8.95 -2.35
C ILE A 135 18.69 -8.17 -1.15
N THR A 136 18.19 -6.95 -0.91
CA THR A 136 18.61 -6.16 0.26
C THR A 136 18.24 -6.88 1.56
N MET A 137 17.03 -7.42 1.64
CA MET A 137 16.56 -8.18 2.81
C MET A 137 17.46 -9.38 3.07
N VAL A 138 17.70 -10.24 2.07
CA VAL A 138 18.54 -11.43 2.23
C VAL A 138 19.99 -11.04 2.56
N ALA A 139 20.54 -10.06 1.86
CA ALA A 139 21.92 -9.61 2.08
C ALA A 139 22.13 -9.03 3.48
N THR A 140 21.20 -8.21 3.98
CA THR A 140 21.32 -7.60 5.32
C THR A 140 21.00 -8.55 6.47
N HIS A 141 20.28 -9.65 6.20
CA HIS A 141 20.00 -10.71 7.17
C HIS A 141 20.93 -11.91 7.04
N ALA A 142 21.87 -11.88 6.10
CA ALA A 142 22.95 -12.90 6.07
C ALA A 142 23.83 -12.75 7.31
N PRO A 143 24.18 -13.85 8.02
CA PRO A 143 24.89 -13.79 9.30
C PRO A 143 26.15 -12.92 9.28
N PRO A 144 27.09 -13.07 8.29
CA PRO A 144 28.29 -12.24 8.28
C PRO A 144 27.98 -10.75 8.07
N THR A 145 26.94 -10.42 7.32
CA THR A 145 26.56 -9.02 7.08
C THR A 145 25.91 -8.41 8.30
N THR A 146 25.00 -9.14 8.95
CA THR A 146 24.36 -8.69 10.19
C THR A 146 25.40 -8.46 11.28
N ASP A 147 26.30 -9.41 11.50
CA ASP A 147 27.36 -9.30 12.51
C ASP A 147 28.32 -8.14 12.20
N LEU A 148 28.71 -7.96 10.95
CA LEU A 148 29.57 -6.86 10.53
C LEU A 148 28.88 -5.49 10.72
N LEU A 149 27.65 -5.33 10.23
CA LEU A 149 26.97 -4.05 10.30
C LEU A 149 26.55 -3.68 11.72
N ARG A 150 26.08 -4.63 12.51
CA ARG A 150 25.70 -4.37 13.91
C ARG A 150 26.89 -4.11 14.84
N SER A 151 28.11 -4.51 14.47
CA SER A 151 29.32 -4.26 15.26
C SER A 151 29.66 -2.78 15.47
N SER A 152 29.14 -1.86 14.63
CA SER A 152 29.43 -0.44 14.68
C SER A 152 28.18 0.44 14.53
N GLN A 153 28.25 1.66 15.07
CA GLN A 153 27.14 2.63 14.96
C GLN A 153 26.89 3.04 13.50
N ILE A 154 27.95 3.22 12.70
CA ILE A 154 27.85 3.54 11.27
C ILE A 154 27.24 2.36 10.51
N GLY A 155 27.69 1.15 10.79
CA GLY A 155 27.15 -0.07 10.17
C GLY A 155 25.67 -0.23 10.46
N SER A 156 25.26 -0.08 11.73
CA SER A 156 23.85 -0.14 12.12
C SER A 156 23.00 0.94 11.43
N PHE A 157 23.50 2.18 11.36
CA PHE A 157 22.84 3.26 10.63
C PHE A 157 22.67 2.91 9.15
N VAL A 158 23.72 2.41 8.49
CA VAL A 158 23.67 1.99 7.08
C VAL A 158 22.65 0.88 6.89
N MET A 159 22.61 -0.12 7.77
CA MET A 159 21.62 -1.21 7.71
C MET A 159 20.20 -0.68 7.80
N ASP A 160 19.92 0.20 8.76
CA ASP A 160 18.59 0.78 8.97
C ASP A 160 18.16 1.63 7.76
N ILE A 161 19.07 2.42 7.17
CA ILE A 161 18.79 3.18 5.93
C ILE A 161 18.55 2.26 4.74
N LEU A 162 19.32 1.17 4.59
CA LEU A 162 19.10 0.19 3.51
C LEU A 162 17.70 -0.42 3.59
N TRP A 163 17.21 -0.75 4.79
CA TRP A 163 15.88 -1.28 4.98
C TRP A 163 14.78 -0.28 4.59
N ILE A 164 14.94 0.99 5.01
CA ILE A 164 13.97 2.04 4.66
C ILE A 164 13.97 2.29 3.15
N VAL A 165 15.14 2.39 2.52
CA VAL A 165 15.26 2.61 1.06
C VAL A 165 14.67 1.43 0.29
N ALA A 166 15.01 0.20 0.66
CA ALA A 166 14.45 -1.00 0.04
C ALA A 166 12.93 -1.07 0.21
N ALA A 167 12.41 -0.68 1.38
CA ALA A 167 10.97 -0.60 1.63
C ALA A 167 10.30 0.48 0.79
N VAL A 168 10.90 1.65 0.60
CA VAL A 168 10.39 2.67 -0.34
C VAL A 168 10.26 2.06 -1.73
N VAL A 169 11.29 1.35 -2.21
CA VAL A 169 11.27 0.69 -3.52
C VAL A 169 10.18 -0.37 -3.59
N LEU A 170 10.03 -1.23 -2.55
CA LEU A 170 8.96 -2.23 -2.45
C LEU A 170 7.57 -1.62 -2.65
N TRP A 171 7.30 -0.48 -2.01
CA TRP A 171 5.98 0.13 -2.00
C TRP A 171 5.70 1.03 -3.21
N LEU A 172 6.71 1.40 -4.04
CA LEU A 172 6.51 2.24 -5.24
C LEU A 172 5.43 1.72 -6.20
N PRO A 173 5.42 0.42 -6.57
CA PRO A 173 4.42 -0.09 -7.52
C PRO A 173 2.98 -0.03 -7.00
N VAL A 174 2.79 0.05 -5.67
CA VAL A 174 1.46 -0.05 -5.03
C VAL A 174 0.94 1.32 -4.57
N ILE A 175 1.73 2.07 -3.81
CA ILE A 175 1.29 3.29 -3.12
C ILE A 175 2.15 4.52 -3.39
N SER A 176 3.01 4.52 -4.41
CA SER A 176 3.82 5.69 -4.73
C SER A 176 2.99 6.98 -4.68
N PRO A 177 3.49 8.08 -4.09
CA PRO A 177 2.82 9.38 -4.19
C PRO A 177 2.58 9.79 -5.64
N VAL A 178 3.54 9.56 -6.53
CA VAL A 178 3.44 9.86 -7.97
C VAL A 178 2.69 8.74 -8.69
N ARG A 179 1.53 9.07 -9.24
CA ARG A 179 0.62 8.09 -9.89
C ARG A 179 1.26 7.33 -11.04
N SER A 180 2.12 7.97 -11.83
CA SER A 180 2.78 7.34 -12.98
C SER A 180 3.77 6.22 -12.60
N LEU A 181 4.16 6.12 -11.33
CA LEU A 181 5.02 5.07 -10.81
C LEU A 181 4.23 3.87 -10.26
N ARG A 182 2.89 3.97 -10.16
CA ARG A 182 2.06 2.86 -9.67
C ARG A 182 1.69 1.90 -10.79
N MET A 183 1.50 0.65 -10.44
CA MET A 183 0.82 -0.31 -11.31
C MET A 183 -0.62 0.15 -11.57
N ARG A 184 -1.12 -0.17 -12.77
CA ARG A 184 -2.51 0.15 -13.16
C ARG A 184 -3.51 -0.93 -12.74
N SER A 185 -3.03 -2.16 -12.58
CA SER A 185 -3.86 -3.34 -12.32
C SER A 185 -3.90 -3.65 -10.83
N TYR A 186 -5.07 -3.62 -10.22
CA TYR A 186 -5.26 -4.05 -8.82
C TYR A 186 -4.90 -5.53 -8.61
N PRO A 187 -5.36 -6.49 -9.47
CA PRO A 187 -4.91 -7.88 -9.35
C PRO A 187 -3.39 -8.02 -9.43
N GLY A 188 -2.74 -7.23 -10.30
CA GLY A 188 -1.28 -7.20 -10.38
C GLY A 188 -0.62 -6.71 -9.08
N MET A 189 -1.15 -5.65 -8.45
CA MET A 189 -0.64 -5.16 -7.15
C MET A 189 -0.78 -6.21 -6.05
N MET A 190 -1.93 -6.92 -6.01
CA MET A 190 -2.18 -7.98 -5.03
C MET A 190 -1.22 -9.16 -5.22
N GLY A 191 -1.07 -9.65 -6.46
CA GLY A 191 -0.12 -10.71 -6.80
C GLY A 191 1.32 -10.31 -6.49
N TYR A 192 1.71 -9.08 -6.81
CA TYR A 192 3.02 -8.51 -6.49
C TYR A 192 3.31 -8.54 -4.98
N LEU A 193 2.40 -8.02 -4.15
CA LEU A 193 2.59 -8.02 -2.69
C LEU A 193 2.65 -9.44 -2.12
N PHE A 194 1.78 -10.34 -2.60
CA PHE A 194 1.77 -11.74 -2.19
C PHE A 194 3.10 -12.43 -2.48
N LEU A 195 3.66 -12.23 -3.68
CA LEU A 195 4.93 -12.83 -4.07
C LEU A 195 6.12 -12.17 -3.37
N ALA A 196 6.21 -10.83 -3.42
CA ALA A 196 7.38 -10.10 -2.95
C ALA A 196 7.57 -10.17 -1.42
N VAL A 197 6.48 -10.18 -0.65
CA VAL A 197 6.53 -10.18 0.82
C VAL A 197 6.01 -11.49 1.41
N GLY A 198 5.02 -12.12 0.76
CA GLY A 198 4.39 -13.31 1.30
C GLY A 198 5.24 -14.58 1.16
N ILE A 199 5.89 -14.78 0.00
CA ILE A 199 6.58 -16.05 -0.32
C ILE A 199 8.08 -15.96 -0.02
N VAL A 200 8.77 -14.94 -0.53
CA VAL A 200 10.24 -14.90 -0.46
C VAL A 200 10.77 -14.88 0.97
N VAL A 201 10.05 -14.26 1.90
CA VAL A 201 10.39 -14.21 3.33
C VAL A 201 10.35 -15.58 4.01
N ILE A 202 9.71 -16.60 3.41
CA ILE A 202 9.60 -17.94 4.01
C ILE A 202 10.98 -18.55 4.24
N VAL A 203 11.88 -18.44 3.27
CA VAL A 203 13.19 -19.10 3.33
C VAL A 203 14.05 -18.60 4.51
N PRO A 204 14.33 -17.30 4.65
CA PRO A 204 15.13 -16.82 5.77
C PRO A 204 14.41 -17.00 7.12
N SER A 205 13.09 -16.84 7.18
CA SER A 205 12.35 -17.06 8.44
C SER A 205 12.37 -18.53 8.87
N ALA A 206 12.27 -19.47 7.91
CA ALA A 206 12.37 -20.90 8.20
C ALA A 206 13.77 -21.27 8.71
N ALA A 207 14.82 -20.71 8.11
CA ALA A 207 16.19 -20.94 8.57
C ALA A 207 16.38 -20.54 10.04
N LEU A 208 15.82 -19.40 10.47
CA LEU A 208 15.84 -18.95 11.86
C LEU A 208 15.03 -19.88 12.78
N LEU A 209 13.90 -20.39 12.29
CA LEU A 209 13.00 -21.24 13.09
C LEU A 209 13.54 -22.65 13.34
N ILE A 210 14.18 -23.26 12.33
CA ILE A 210 14.57 -24.67 12.38
C ILE A 210 16.02 -24.87 12.85
N SER A 211 16.85 -23.83 12.89
CA SER A 211 18.23 -23.95 13.35
C SER A 211 18.27 -24.31 14.83
N ALA A 212 19.02 -25.37 15.14
CA ALA A 212 19.27 -25.79 16.52
C ALA A 212 20.39 -24.99 17.21
N GLU A 213 21.15 -24.19 16.44
CA GLU A 213 22.27 -23.37 16.91
C GLU A 213 22.02 -21.90 16.56
N PRO A 214 22.60 -20.95 17.34
CA PRO A 214 22.53 -19.54 17.02
C PRO A 214 23.19 -19.24 15.67
N ILE A 215 22.47 -18.57 14.78
CA ILE A 215 22.97 -18.20 13.44
C ILE A 215 23.78 -16.90 13.50
N TYR A 216 23.36 -15.96 14.36
CA TYR A 216 23.99 -14.64 14.49
C TYR A 216 24.90 -14.59 15.73
N ARG A 217 26.19 -14.44 15.49
CA ARG A 217 27.18 -14.31 16.56
C ARG A 217 26.94 -13.09 17.45
N THR A 218 26.45 -12.00 16.88
CA THR A 218 26.09 -10.78 17.60
C THR A 218 25.12 -11.08 18.75
N TYR A 219 24.07 -11.86 18.47
CA TYR A 219 23.03 -12.18 19.48
C TYR A 219 23.37 -13.40 20.33
N GLU A 220 24.21 -14.28 19.83
CA GLU A 220 24.77 -15.40 20.60
C GLU A 220 25.60 -14.89 21.79
N LEU A 221 26.54 -13.96 21.52
CA LEU A 221 27.46 -13.41 22.50
C LEU A 221 26.88 -12.27 23.35
N ALA A 222 25.68 -11.78 23.01
CA ALA A 222 25.03 -10.70 23.73
C ALA A 222 24.64 -11.09 25.16
N PRO A 223 24.78 -10.19 26.14
CA PRO A 223 24.26 -10.39 27.48
C PRO A 223 22.74 -10.65 27.43
N ARG A 224 22.28 -11.64 28.17
CA ARG A 224 20.85 -12.03 28.14
C ARG A 224 19.99 -10.94 28.80
N VAL A 225 19.00 -10.45 28.03
CA VAL A 225 17.97 -9.50 28.51
C VAL A 225 16.86 -10.25 29.22
N ILE A 226 16.45 -11.38 28.66
CA ILE A 226 15.44 -12.29 29.20
C ILE A 226 16.17 -13.51 29.71
N THR A 227 16.33 -13.61 31.03
CA THR A 227 17.16 -14.63 31.67
C THR A 227 16.74 -16.07 31.41
N LYS A 228 15.45 -16.27 31.06
CA LYS A 228 14.88 -17.60 30.78
C LYS A 228 15.01 -17.98 29.29
N TRP A 229 15.45 -17.08 28.41
CA TRP A 229 15.57 -17.34 26.99
C TRP A 229 17.02 -17.58 26.58
N SER A 230 17.24 -18.67 25.88
CA SER A 230 18.49 -18.91 25.16
C SER A 230 18.58 -18.04 23.90
N ALA A 231 19.77 -17.96 23.30
CA ALA A 231 19.93 -17.28 22.01
C ALA A 231 19.12 -17.96 20.89
N VAL A 232 18.96 -19.28 20.95
CA VAL A 232 18.18 -20.05 19.97
C VAL A 232 16.69 -19.76 20.10
N GLU A 233 16.14 -19.71 21.31
CA GLU A 233 14.73 -19.39 21.51
C GLU A 233 14.38 -17.97 21.04
N ASP A 234 15.25 -16.97 21.31
CA ASP A 234 15.10 -15.61 20.78
C ASP A 234 15.17 -15.60 19.25
N GLN A 235 16.12 -16.33 18.66
CA GLN A 235 16.25 -16.48 17.22
C GLN A 235 15.02 -17.13 16.58
N GLN A 236 14.49 -18.19 17.18
CA GLN A 236 13.28 -18.86 16.68
C GLN A 236 12.09 -17.90 16.75
N PHE A 237 11.97 -17.15 17.84
CA PHE A 237 10.94 -16.10 17.95
C PHE A 237 11.14 -14.98 16.91
N ALA A 238 12.39 -14.61 16.60
CA ALA A 238 12.71 -13.71 15.50
C ALA A 238 12.21 -14.22 14.14
N GLY A 239 12.36 -15.52 13.86
CA GLY A 239 11.82 -16.18 12.66
C GLY A 239 10.29 -16.08 12.59
N VAL A 240 9.59 -16.27 13.73
CA VAL A 240 8.14 -16.05 13.81
C VAL A 240 7.77 -14.61 13.48
N ILE A 241 8.44 -13.63 14.07
CA ILE A 241 8.20 -12.21 13.83
C ILE A 241 8.45 -11.86 12.37
N MET A 242 9.55 -12.33 11.79
CA MET A 242 9.88 -12.09 10.40
C MET A 242 8.79 -12.57 9.45
N LYS A 243 8.20 -13.76 9.70
CA LYS A 243 7.15 -14.34 8.87
C LYS A 243 5.77 -13.74 9.16
N LEU A 244 5.40 -13.70 10.42
CA LEU A 244 4.04 -13.33 10.81
C LEU A 244 3.86 -11.83 11.06
N GLY A 245 4.92 -11.09 11.40
CA GLY A 245 4.82 -9.67 11.72
C GLY A 245 4.36 -8.80 10.56
N ALA A 246 4.84 -9.09 9.35
CA ALA A 246 4.41 -8.38 8.14
C ALA A 246 3.06 -8.86 7.58
N THR A 247 2.68 -10.11 7.86
CA THR A 247 1.54 -10.80 7.26
C THR A 247 0.21 -10.06 7.43
N PRO A 248 -0.21 -9.61 8.62
CA PRO A 248 -1.48 -8.91 8.80
C PRO A 248 -1.58 -7.62 7.97
N ILE A 249 -0.48 -6.88 7.89
CA ILE A 249 -0.43 -5.58 7.21
C ILE A 249 -0.50 -5.77 5.69
N VAL A 250 0.23 -6.74 5.16
CA VAL A 250 0.22 -7.08 3.73
C VAL A 250 -1.16 -7.60 3.32
N TRP A 251 -1.77 -8.50 4.11
CA TRP A 251 -3.12 -9.00 3.84
C TRP A 251 -4.19 -7.93 3.97
N ALA A 252 -4.09 -7.03 4.96
CA ALA A 252 -4.98 -5.89 5.05
C ALA A 252 -4.86 -4.97 3.82
N THR A 253 -3.65 -4.78 3.29
CA THR A 253 -3.42 -4.02 2.06
C THR A 253 -4.01 -4.73 0.85
N ILE A 254 -3.80 -6.04 0.72
CA ILE A 254 -4.38 -6.86 -0.36
C ILE A 254 -5.91 -6.80 -0.29
N LEU A 255 -6.50 -6.93 0.89
CA LEU A 255 -7.95 -6.82 1.09
C LEU A 255 -8.47 -5.43 0.70
N ALA A 256 -7.77 -4.37 1.10
CA ALA A 256 -8.15 -3.00 0.72
C ALA A 256 -8.09 -2.79 -0.80
N LEU A 257 -7.07 -3.34 -1.48
CA LEU A 257 -6.96 -3.32 -2.95
C LEU A 257 -8.07 -4.13 -3.61
N PHE A 258 -8.41 -5.29 -3.05
CA PHE A 258 -9.51 -6.13 -3.54
C PHE A 258 -10.86 -5.41 -3.44
N ILE A 259 -11.18 -4.81 -2.29
CA ILE A 259 -12.42 -4.03 -2.11
C ILE A 259 -12.48 -2.87 -3.11
N ARG A 260 -11.36 -2.15 -3.32
CA ARG A 260 -11.31 -1.08 -4.31
C ARG A 260 -11.52 -1.60 -5.73
N TRP A 261 -10.87 -2.69 -6.07
CA TRP A 261 -11.02 -3.31 -7.38
C TRP A 261 -12.47 -3.75 -7.66
N THR A 262 -13.13 -4.41 -6.70
CA THR A 262 -14.53 -4.85 -6.87
C THR A 262 -15.48 -3.65 -7.03
N ASN A 263 -15.27 -2.59 -6.26
CA ASN A 263 -16.08 -1.38 -6.36
C ASN A 263 -15.88 -0.64 -7.70
N GLU A 264 -14.63 -0.49 -8.15
CA GLU A 264 -14.30 0.23 -9.38
C GLU A 264 -14.62 -0.57 -10.65
N SER A 265 -14.52 -1.91 -10.60
CA SER A 265 -14.82 -2.78 -11.74
C SER A 265 -16.31 -3.04 -11.94
N GLY A 266 -17.16 -2.57 -11.05
CA GLY A 266 -18.61 -2.84 -11.07
C GLY A 266 -18.96 -4.31 -10.81
N LEU A 267 -18.00 -5.10 -10.33
CA LEU A 267 -18.24 -6.50 -9.97
C LEU A 267 -19.33 -6.64 -8.90
N SER A 268 -19.38 -5.71 -7.95
CA SER A 268 -20.44 -5.63 -6.95
C SER A 268 -21.84 -5.50 -7.60
N ASN A 269 -21.93 -4.75 -8.70
CA ASN A 269 -23.18 -4.60 -9.48
C ASN A 269 -23.49 -5.83 -10.34
N LYS A 270 -22.48 -6.67 -10.67
CA LYS A 270 -22.70 -7.91 -11.44
C LYS A 270 -23.11 -9.09 -10.55
N PHE A 271 -22.63 -9.12 -9.32
CA PHE A 271 -22.91 -10.22 -8.37
C PHE A 271 -23.80 -9.81 -7.20
N GLY A 272 -24.07 -8.51 -7.02
CA GLY A 272 -25.05 -8.03 -6.05
C GLY A 272 -26.47 -8.11 -6.62
N PRO A 273 -27.48 -8.15 -5.74
CA PRO A 273 -28.87 -8.10 -6.16
C PRO A 273 -29.12 -6.82 -6.96
N LYS A 274 -29.62 -6.96 -8.17
CA LYS A 274 -29.90 -5.82 -9.05
C LYS A 274 -31.19 -5.15 -8.60
N TYR A 275 -31.04 -3.90 -8.20
CA TYR A 275 -32.15 -3.04 -7.83
C TYR A 275 -32.69 -2.31 -9.07
N ARG A 276 -33.97 -2.50 -9.39
CA ARG A 276 -34.63 -1.92 -10.58
C ARG A 276 -35.31 -0.58 -10.28
N GLY A 277 -35.70 -0.35 -9.05
CA GLY A 277 -36.45 0.83 -8.69
C GLY A 277 -37.18 0.67 -7.35
N ARG A 278 -38.12 1.55 -7.12
CA ARG A 278 -39.01 1.50 -5.98
C ARG A 278 -40.41 1.12 -6.49
N LEU A 279 -40.98 0.04 -5.98
CA LEU A 279 -42.39 -0.23 -6.12
C LEU A 279 -43.12 0.62 -5.09
N VAL A 280 -44.00 1.49 -5.56
CA VAL A 280 -44.91 2.25 -4.70
C VAL A 280 -46.27 1.55 -4.76
N HIS A 281 -46.66 1.03 -3.62
CA HIS A 281 -47.99 0.40 -3.48
C HIS A 281 -49.08 1.45 -3.32
N ASP A 282 -50.31 1.10 -3.62
CA ASP A 282 -51.49 1.99 -3.51
C ASP A 282 -51.73 2.50 -2.09
N ASP A 283 -51.17 1.85 -1.08
CA ASP A 283 -51.19 2.28 0.34
C ASP A 283 -50.07 3.28 0.70
N GLY A 284 -49.23 3.67 -0.29
CA GLY A 284 -48.11 4.60 -0.10
C GLY A 284 -46.86 3.91 0.45
N SER A 285 -46.83 2.60 0.67
CA SER A 285 -45.62 1.89 1.05
C SER A 285 -44.65 1.76 -0.12
N VAL A 286 -43.35 1.77 0.15
CA VAL A 286 -42.28 1.75 -0.86
C VAL A 286 -41.39 0.55 -0.61
N GLU A 287 -41.38 -0.41 -1.55
CA GLU A 287 -40.49 -1.55 -1.50
C GLU A 287 -39.45 -1.52 -2.62
N PRO A 288 -38.21 -2.01 -2.37
CA PRO A 288 -37.19 -2.16 -3.40
C PRO A 288 -37.55 -3.28 -4.38
N GLU A 289 -37.58 -2.98 -5.67
CA GLU A 289 -37.78 -3.97 -6.74
C GLU A 289 -36.43 -4.59 -7.13
N TRP A 290 -36.25 -5.87 -6.88
CA TRP A 290 -35.06 -6.65 -7.23
C TRP A 290 -35.22 -7.39 -8.56
N VAL A 291 -34.24 -7.29 -9.45
CA VAL A 291 -34.33 -7.88 -10.81
C VAL A 291 -33.92 -9.35 -10.86
N ASP A 292 -33.00 -9.77 -10.00
CA ASP A 292 -32.42 -11.12 -10.01
C ASP A 292 -32.26 -11.64 -8.55
N GLY A 293 -33.33 -11.78 -7.83
CA GLY A 293 -33.34 -12.42 -6.52
C GLY A 293 -34.60 -13.32 -6.35
N PRO A 294 -34.54 -14.37 -5.55
CA PRO A 294 -35.75 -15.08 -5.22
C PRO A 294 -36.73 -14.11 -4.56
N SER A 295 -37.90 -13.96 -5.14
CA SER A 295 -38.98 -13.19 -4.54
C SER A 295 -39.45 -13.93 -3.27
N TYR A 296 -39.34 -13.27 -2.12
CA TYR A 296 -39.81 -13.81 -0.86
C TYR A 296 -41.10 -13.12 -0.44
N THR A 297 -42.04 -13.85 0.09
CA THR A 297 -43.19 -13.24 0.77
C THR A 297 -42.73 -12.58 2.07
N SER A 298 -43.52 -11.68 2.60
CA SER A 298 -43.27 -11.04 3.93
C SER A 298 -43.14 -12.07 5.08
N ALA A 299 -43.47 -13.34 4.83
CA ALA A 299 -43.25 -14.47 5.72
C ALA A 299 -42.00 -15.30 5.42
N GLY A 300 -41.11 -14.83 4.49
CA GLY A 300 -39.85 -15.50 4.17
C GLY A 300 -39.95 -16.71 3.25
N ALA A 301 -41.11 -16.99 2.66
CA ALA A 301 -41.28 -18.06 1.69
C ALA A 301 -40.98 -17.55 0.26
N PRO A 302 -40.32 -18.33 -0.62
CA PRO A 302 -40.08 -17.92 -2.00
C PRO A 302 -41.42 -17.81 -2.73
N LEU A 303 -41.64 -16.68 -3.41
CA LEU A 303 -42.78 -16.56 -4.33
C LEU A 303 -42.46 -17.41 -5.56
N GLY A 304 -43.36 -18.31 -5.88
CA GLY A 304 -43.28 -19.10 -7.11
C GLY A 304 -43.20 -18.19 -8.34
N GLU A 305 -42.58 -18.69 -9.41
CA GLU A 305 -42.49 -17.97 -10.69
C GLU A 305 -43.80 -17.30 -11.05
N PRO A 306 -43.81 -16.03 -11.49
CA PRO A 306 -45.01 -15.39 -11.95
C PRO A 306 -45.48 -16.16 -13.18
N ALA A 307 -46.62 -16.81 -13.06
CA ALA A 307 -47.29 -17.44 -14.16
C ALA A 307 -47.51 -16.39 -15.26
N LEU A 308 -46.90 -16.60 -16.42
CA LEU A 308 -47.26 -15.92 -17.66
C LEU A 308 -48.68 -16.36 -18.04
N SER A 309 -49.69 -15.78 -17.43
CA SER A 309 -51.04 -16.04 -17.78
C SER A 309 -51.90 -14.84 -17.50
N GLY A 310 -52.55 -14.41 -18.50
CA GLY A 310 -53.72 -13.61 -18.32
C GLY A 310 -53.93 -12.54 -19.35
N ALA A 311 -54.12 -12.96 -20.59
CA ALA A 311 -55.01 -12.20 -21.46
C ALA A 311 -56.33 -12.06 -20.74
N ARG A 312 -56.72 -10.88 -20.29
CA ARG A 312 -58.08 -10.57 -19.91
C ARG A 312 -58.91 -10.41 -21.18
N PRO A 313 -60.04 -11.11 -21.35
CA PRO A 313 -60.98 -10.85 -22.43
C PRO A 313 -61.85 -9.68 -22.02
N GLY A 314 -61.83 -8.64 -22.81
CA GLY A 314 -62.87 -7.63 -22.80
C GLY A 314 -62.42 -6.21 -22.49
N ASP A 315 -61.83 -5.55 -23.50
CA ASP A 315 -62.10 -4.14 -23.72
C ASP A 315 -61.97 -3.88 -25.23
N ALA A 316 -63.14 -3.67 -25.83
CA ALA A 316 -63.32 -3.33 -27.21
C ALA A 316 -62.75 -1.96 -27.54
N ARG A 317 -61.95 -1.90 -28.58
CA ARG A 317 -61.55 -0.65 -29.23
C ARG A 317 -62.73 0.06 -29.85
N PRO A 318 -62.75 1.37 -29.91
CA PRO A 318 -63.23 2.07 -31.09
C PRO A 318 -62.04 2.51 -31.96
N ASP A 319 -62.14 2.02 -33.15
CA ASP A 319 -61.50 2.38 -34.38
C ASP A 319 -61.42 3.89 -34.61
N ARG A 320 -60.26 4.42 -34.94
CA ARG A 320 -60.06 5.62 -35.77
C ARG A 320 -58.79 5.47 -36.56
N SER A 321 -58.98 4.98 -37.78
CA SER A 321 -58.02 5.11 -38.89
C SER A 321 -58.17 6.49 -39.56
N PRO A 322 -57.49 6.80 -40.65
CA PRO A 322 -56.30 7.67 -40.64
C PRO A 322 -56.54 8.91 -41.53
N LEU A 323 -55.74 9.90 -41.43
CA LEU A 323 -55.62 10.92 -42.49
C LEU A 323 -54.17 11.23 -42.75
N ASN A 324 -53.69 10.71 -43.88
CA ASN A 324 -52.60 11.25 -44.68
C ASN A 324 -53.15 12.39 -45.55
N PRO A 325 -52.45 13.40 -46.00
CA PRO A 325 -51.49 13.24 -47.08
C PRO A 325 -50.21 14.13 -47.05
N ALA A 326 -49.23 13.63 -47.73
CA ALA A 326 -48.15 14.44 -48.31
C ALA A 326 -48.68 15.30 -49.50
N PRO A 327 -47.96 16.30 -50.02
CA PRO A 327 -46.77 16.06 -50.85
C PRO A 327 -45.71 17.17 -50.95
N ALA A 328 -44.53 16.77 -51.41
CA ALA A 328 -43.69 17.31 -52.49
C ALA A 328 -43.01 18.70 -52.42
N GLY A 329 -41.77 18.71 -52.82
CA GLY A 329 -41.08 19.79 -53.44
C GLY A 329 -39.58 19.81 -53.05
N GLN A 330 -38.69 19.11 -53.78
CA GLN A 330 -37.73 19.58 -54.76
C GLN A 330 -36.88 20.76 -54.25
N GLN A 331 -35.55 20.76 -54.29
CA GLN A 331 -34.56 20.63 -55.39
C GLN A 331 -33.16 20.64 -54.77
N GLN A 332 -32.33 19.70 -55.15
CA GLN A 332 -31.06 19.77 -55.85
C GLN A 332 -30.32 21.11 -55.85
N SER A 333 -29.06 21.11 -55.38
CA SER A 333 -27.89 21.54 -56.19
C SER A 333 -26.59 21.26 -55.43
N GLU A 334 -25.80 20.35 -55.92
CA GLU A 334 -24.34 20.38 -55.96
C GLU A 334 -23.89 21.25 -57.16
N PRO A 335 -22.59 21.45 -57.43
CA PRO A 335 -21.35 21.52 -56.62
C PRO A 335 -20.48 22.77 -57.03
N SER A 336 -19.36 23.01 -56.33
CA SER A 336 -18.15 23.56 -56.98
C SER A 336 -16.95 23.49 -56.04
N SER A 337 -16.05 22.68 -56.27
CA SER A 337 -14.65 22.69 -56.74
C SER A 337 -13.78 23.90 -56.36
N GLU A 338 -12.68 23.61 -55.63
CA GLU A 338 -11.27 24.08 -55.79
C GLU A 338 -10.89 25.53 -55.46
N PRO A 339 -9.56 25.86 -55.20
CA PRO A 339 -8.37 25.02 -54.96
C PRO A 339 -7.46 25.50 -53.81
N LEU A 340 -6.47 24.66 -53.45
CA LEU A 340 -5.22 25.01 -52.75
C LEU A 340 -4.33 25.93 -53.58
N PRO A 341 -3.49 26.80 -52.99
CA PRO A 341 -2.02 26.66 -52.96
C PRO A 341 -1.31 27.39 -51.81
N PRO A 342 0.02 27.54 -51.79
CA PRO A 342 1.07 26.53 -51.71
C PRO A 342 2.03 26.71 -50.48
N GLU A 343 2.93 25.74 -50.33
CA GLU A 343 4.14 25.78 -49.52
C GLU A 343 4.96 27.09 -49.56
N ARG A 344 5.55 27.48 -48.43
CA ARG A 344 6.92 28.03 -48.39
C ARG A 344 7.67 27.53 -47.19
N LEU A 345 8.79 26.89 -47.50
CA LEU A 345 10.01 26.69 -46.74
C LEU A 345 10.51 28.01 -46.12
N ASN A 346 10.88 27.97 -44.85
CA ASN A 346 12.19 28.36 -44.31
C ASN A 346 12.35 27.80 -42.88
#